data_c4d36df2f3cb252c167ab27eb45c06fa
#
_entry.id   c4d36df2f3cb252c167ab27eb45c06fa
#
_cell.length_a   1.000
_cell.length_b   1.000
_cell.length_c   1.000
_cell.angle_alpha   90.00
_cell.angle_beta   90.00
_cell.angle_gamma   90.00
#
_symmetry.space_group_name_H-M   'P 1'
#
loop_
_entity.id
_entity.type
_entity.pdbx_description
1 polymer ?
#
loop_
_entity_poly.entity_id
_entity_poly.type
_entity_poly.pdbx_seq_one_letter_code
_entity_poly.pdbx_strand_id
1 'polypeptide(L)'
;RPLHPGNIPDRDKGIKVVIAAKGRQIPFRIGVNAGSLPEEVHKTMREEHHIDRDNREQTADRMVEVALGHCKILEELDYGPGFIKVSLKATDVWTNIMANRKFAAARPYPIHLGVTESGPVEAGSIRSAVGMGILLSEGIGDTIRVSLATSDPREEIRVAHEILKTLAIRNESATLVACPTCGRLENDMGPTVEAVEAHVARVKIPTRVAVRGAVGKGPRTTG
;
A
#
# COMPACT_ATOMS: atom_id res chain seq x y z
N ARG A 1 7.26 10.48 -14.52
CA ARG A 1 8.20 10.13 -13.43
C ARG A 1 7.69 10.80 -12.15
N PRO A 2 7.79 10.15 -10.98
CA PRO A 2 7.40 10.78 -9.73
C PRO A 2 8.34 11.95 -9.42
N LEU A 3 7.77 13.08 -8.98
CA LEU A 3 8.51 14.14 -8.33
C LEU A 3 8.69 13.73 -6.86
N HIS A 4 9.91 13.45 -6.46
CA HIS A 4 10.25 13.27 -5.07
C HIS A 4 10.78 14.60 -4.54
N PRO A 5 10.19 15.18 -3.49
CA PRO A 5 10.65 16.45 -2.91
C PRO A 5 12.13 16.43 -2.53
N GLY A 6 12.62 15.31 -1.99
CA GLY A 6 14.04 15.15 -1.68
C GLY A 6 14.98 15.12 -2.89
N ASN A 7 14.44 14.90 -4.11
CA ASN A 7 15.25 14.85 -5.33
C ASN A 7 15.23 16.17 -6.12
N ILE A 8 14.36 17.11 -5.78
CA ILE A 8 14.27 18.45 -6.36
C ILE A 8 14.11 19.47 -5.21
N PRO A 9 15.16 19.71 -4.44
CA PRO A 9 15.11 20.63 -3.30
C PRO A 9 14.93 22.09 -3.73
N ASP A 10 15.26 22.40 -4.99
CA ASP A 10 15.17 23.73 -5.56
C ASP A 10 13.75 23.98 -6.12
N ARG A 11 13.02 24.88 -5.47
CA ARG A 11 11.65 25.27 -5.87
C ARG A 11 11.58 25.75 -7.33
N ASP A 12 12.57 26.51 -7.78
CA ASP A 12 12.57 27.07 -9.14
C ASP A 12 12.76 25.98 -10.20
N LYS A 13 13.58 24.96 -9.91
CA LYS A 13 13.71 23.79 -10.78
C LYS A 13 12.42 22.98 -10.82
N GLY A 14 11.76 22.83 -9.67
CA GLY A 14 10.46 22.19 -9.57
C GLY A 14 9.42 22.88 -10.44
N ILE A 15 9.32 24.20 -10.35
CA ILE A 15 8.40 25.02 -11.14
C ILE A 15 8.65 24.84 -12.65
N LYS A 16 9.90 24.88 -13.11
CA LYS A 16 10.25 24.67 -14.53
C LYS A 16 9.79 23.32 -15.05
N VAL A 17 9.96 22.26 -14.23
CA VAL A 17 9.49 20.91 -14.59
C VAL A 17 7.96 20.85 -14.68
N VAL A 18 7.26 21.50 -13.74
CA VAL A 18 5.81 21.56 -13.73
C VAL A 18 5.27 22.29 -14.95
N ILE A 19 5.84 23.45 -15.31
CA ILE A 19 5.46 24.22 -16.49
C ILE A 19 5.65 23.41 -17.77
N ALA A 20 6.79 22.73 -17.94
CA ALA A 20 7.08 21.89 -19.09
C ALA A 20 6.11 20.69 -19.19
N ALA A 21 5.71 20.14 -18.08
CA ALA A 21 4.76 19.02 -18.02
C ALA A 21 3.32 19.47 -18.27
N LYS A 22 2.92 20.65 -17.78
CA LYS A 22 1.59 21.23 -17.98
C LYS A 22 1.29 21.39 -19.49
N GLY A 23 2.23 21.90 -20.26
CA GLY A 23 2.09 22.05 -21.70
C GLY A 23 1.91 20.72 -22.48
N ARG A 24 2.23 19.59 -21.83
CA ARG A 24 2.10 18.23 -22.40
C ARG A 24 1.04 17.38 -21.71
N GLN A 25 0.31 17.92 -20.78
CA GLN A 25 -0.71 17.22 -19.98
C GLN A 25 -0.18 15.92 -19.31
N ILE A 26 1.05 15.96 -18.79
CA ILE A 26 1.67 14.80 -18.14
C ILE A 26 1.24 14.75 -16.68
N PRO A 27 0.61 13.67 -16.18
CA PRO A 27 0.23 13.58 -14.78
C PRO A 27 1.45 13.49 -13.85
N PHE A 28 1.34 14.13 -12.68
CA PHE A 28 2.33 14.10 -11.63
C PHE A 28 1.96 13.16 -10.48
N ARG A 29 2.96 12.47 -9.96
CA ARG A 29 2.88 11.84 -8.66
C ARG A 29 3.84 12.54 -7.70
N ILE A 30 3.31 13.25 -6.73
CA ILE A 30 4.07 13.75 -5.58
C ILE A 30 4.40 12.53 -4.71
N GLY A 31 5.68 12.30 -4.46
CA GLY A 31 6.15 11.17 -3.65
C GLY A 31 6.91 11.65 -2.43
N VAL A 32 6.42 11.32 -1.24
CA VAL A 32 7.09 11.58 0.03
C VAL A 32 7.38 10.25 0.70
N ASN A 33 8.65 9.97 0.97
CA ASN A 33 9.06 8.83 1.78
C ASN A 33 9.65 9.35 3.10
N ALA A 34 9.30 8.71 4.22
CA ALA A 34 9.83 9.10 5.53
C ALA A 34 11.36 9.17 5.56
N GLY A 35 12.04 8.20 4.93
CA GLY A 35 13.51 8.16 4.87
C GLY A 35 14.17 9.18 3.91
N SER A 36 13.40 9.92 3.10
CA SER A 36 13.88 10.93 2.17
C SER A 36 13.25 12.32 2.41
N LEU A 37 12.85 12.58 3.64
CA LEU A 37 12.45 13.92 4.05
C LEU A 37 13.64 14.89 3.94
N PRO A 38 13.41 16.20 3.71
CA PRO A 38 14.47 17.21 3.69
C PRO A 38 15.34 17.16 4.95
N GLU A 39 16.64 17.42 4.82
CA GLU A 39 17.61 17.27 5.91
C GLU A 39 17.30 18.18 7.10
N GLU A 40 16.73 19.35 6.85
CA GLU A 40 16.24 20.28 7.88
C GLU A 40 15.17 19.62 8.77
N VAL A 41 14.27 18.84 8.18
CA VAL A 41 13.25 18.07 8.90
C VAL A 41 13.88 16.97 9.74
N HIS A 42 14.86 16.24 9.19
CA HIS A 42 15.60 15.21 9.92
C HIS A 42 16.43 15.78 11.07
N LYS A 43 16.98 17.00 10.92
CA LYS A 43 17.77 17.67 11.97
C LYS A 43 16.88 18.01 13.17
N THR A 44 15.72 18.61 12.95
CA THR A 44 14.76 18.91 14.00
C THR A 44 14.32 17.62 14.73
N MET A 45 14.06 16.53 14.00
CA MET A 45 13.68 15.23 14.58
C MET A 45 14.80 14.57 15.40
N ARG A 46 16.08 14.80 15.07
CA ARG A 46 17.24 14.29 15.84
C ARG A 46 17.49 15.06 17.13
N GLU A 47 17.17 16.33 17.15
CA GLU A 47 17.32 17.21 18.33
C GLU A 47 16.27 16.91 19.39
N GLU A 48 15.10 16.37 19.03
CA GLU A 48 13.98 16.04 19.92
C GLU A 48 14.03 14.61 20.49
N HIS A 49 15.20 14.00 20.60
CA HIS A 49 15.48 12.64 21.07
C HIS A 49 14.39 11.95 21.90
N HIS A 50 13.60 11.08 21.28
CA HIS A 50 13.15 9.79 21.84
C HIS A 50 12.42 8.95 20.79
N ILE A 51 12.75 7.65 20.70
CA ILE A 51 12.05 6.64 19.89
C ILE A 51 10.78 6.25 20.66
N ASP A 52 9.77 7.11 20.64
CA ASP A 52 8.49 6.83 21.28
C ASP A 52 7.32 7.02 20.28
N ARG A 53 6.09 6.69 20.68
CA ARG A 53 4.88 6.87 19.87
C ARG A 53 4.76 8.30 19.30
N ASP A 54 5.22 9.29 20.03
CA ASP A 54 5.25 10.68 19.64
C ASP A 54 6.06 10.93 18.34
N ASN A 55 7.14 10.18 18.14
CA ASN A 55 7.98 10.32 16.94
C ASN A 55 7.26 9.83 15.65
N ARG A 56 6.37 8.84 15.75
CA ARG A 56 5.59 8.35 14.60
C ARG A 56 4.59 9.37 14.11
N GLU A 57 3.90 10.01 15.03
CA GLU A 57 2.91 11.05 14.71
C GLU A 57 3.59 12.28 14.13
N GLN A 58 4.66 12.76 14.74
CA GLN A 58 5.45 13.87 14.23
C GLN A 58 5.99 13.56 12.83
N THR A 59 6.53 12.36 12.59
CA THR A 59 6.98 11.95 11.26
C THR A 59 5.85 11.97 10.25
N ALA A 60 4.67 11.46 10.63
CA ALA A 60 3.49 11.49 9.77
C ALA A 60 3.06 12.92 9.45
N ASP A 61 3.06 13.82 10.43
CA ASP A 61 2.73 15.24 10.24
C ASP A 61 3.69 15.93 9.29
N ARG A 62 4.99 15.69 9.44
CA ARG A 62 6.01 16.24 8.53
C ARG A 62 5.87 15.71 7.11
N MET A 63 5.56 14.42 6.96
CA MET A 63 5.28 13.85 5.63
C MET A 63 4.09 14.53 4.96
N VAL A 64 3.04 14.78 5.71
CA VAL A 64 1.83 15.47 5.21
C VAL A 64 2.13 16.92 4.87
N GLU A 65 2.83 17.66 5.73
CA GLU A 65 3.24 19.04 5.49
C GLU A 65 4.04 19.19 4.19
N VAL A 66 5.03 18.33 3.99
CA VAL A 66 5.83 18.30 2.74
C VAL A 66 4.96 17.98 1.53
N ALA A 67 4.06 17.00 1.63
CA ALA A 67 3.15 16.66 0.54
C ALA A 67 2.22 17.83 0.18
N LEU A 68 1.62 18.48 1.19
CA LEU A 68 0.74 19.63 1.01
C LEU A 68 1.47 20.83 0.41
N GLY A 69 2.73 21.07 0.82
CA GLY A 69 3.55 22.11 0.23
C GLY A 69 3.75 21.92 -1.28
N HIS A 70 3.99 20.66 -1.72
CA HIS A 70 4.09 20.35 -3.15
C HIS A 70 2.75 20.40 -3.88
N CYS A 71 1.65 19.99 -3.25
CA CYS A 71 0.33 20.17 -3.81
C CYS A 71 0.04 21.66 -4.06
N LYS A 72 0.35 22.50 -3.10
CA LYS A 72 0.17 23.95 -3.20
C LYS A 72 0.92 24.55 -4.39
N ILE A 73 2.16 24.13 -4.66
CA ILE A 73 2.93 24.58 -5.83
C ILE A 73 2.20 24.22 -7.14
N LEU A 74 1.65 23.00 -7.23
CA LEU A 74 0.90 22.58 -8.41
C LEU A 74 -0.43 23.34 -8.54
N GLU A 75 -1.11 23.58 -7.43
CA GLU A 75 -2.35 24.35 -7.34
C GLU A 75 -2.10 25.83 -7.78
N GLU A 76 -1.05 26.49 -7.27
CA GLU A 76 -0.64 27.85 -7.65
C GLU A 76 -0.30 27.97 -9.14
N LEU A 77 0.20 26.92 -9.76
CA LEU A 77 0.49 26.85 -11.19
C LEU A 77 -0.74 26.41 -12.01
N ASP A 78 -1.92 26.35 -11.40
CA ASP A 78 -3.16 25.92 -12.04
C ASP A 78 -2.99 24.54 -12.75
N TYR A 79 -2.37 23.59 -12.07
CA TYR A 79 -2.27 22.22 -12.55
C TYR A 79 -3.56 21.48 -12.25
N GLY A 80 -4.22 20.97 -13.27
CA GLY A 80 -5.54 20.36 -13.14
C GLY A 80 -5.54 19.22 -12.11
N PRO A 81 -6.51 19.16 -11.18
CA PRO A 81 -6.54 18.19 -10.09
C PRO A 81 -6.55 16.73 -10.56
N GLY A 82 -7.11 16.45 -11.73
CA GLY A 82 -7.09 15.11 -12.34
C GLY A 82 -5.71 14.63 -12.79
N PHE A 83 -4.71 15.52 -12.79
CA PHE A 83 -3.33 15.19 -13.14
C PHE A 83 -2.40 15.07 -11.92
N ILE A 84 -2.94 15.20 -10.71
CA ILE A 84 -2.18 15.12 -9.46
C ILE A 84 -2.50 13.80 -8.76
N LYS A 85 -1.46 13.07 -8.37
CA LYS A 85 -1.53 11.87 -7.51
C LYS A 85 -0.50 12.04 -6.41
N VAL A 86 -0.79 11.54 -5.21
CA VAL A 86 0.12 11.63 -4.07
C VAL A 86 0.47 10.25 -3.52
N SER A 87 1.67 10.10 -3.03
CA SER A 87 2.10 8.90 -2.32
C SER A 87 2.91 9.28 -1.09
N LEU A 88 2.45 8.87 0.09
CA LEU A 88 3.17 8.96 1.35
C LEU A 88 3.53 7.56 1.79
N LYS A 89 4.81 7.28 1.94
CA LYS A 89 5.30 5.94 2.26
C LYS A 89 6.30 5.97 3.40
N ALA A 90 6.15 5.06 4.33
CA ALA A 90 7.09 4.82 5.40
C ALA A 90 7.38 3.33 5.55
N THR A 91 8.50 2.98 6.17
CA THR A 91 8.84 1.62 6.55
C THR A 91 8.04 1.20 7.78
N ASP A 92 7.82 2.13 8.73
CA ASP A 92 6.93 1.92 9.86
C ASP A 92 5.47 1.98 9.42
N VAL A 93 4.74 0.89 9.71
CA VAL A 93 3.35 0.70 9.26
C VAL A 93 2.42 1.75 9.87
N TRP A 94 2.59 2.09 11.15
CA TRP A 94 1.73 3.07 11.81
C TRP A 94 1.94 4.49 11.28
N THR A 95 3.20 4.91 11.11
CA THR A 95 3.53 6.18 10.46
C THR A 95 2.91 6.26 9.07
N ASN A 96 3.00 5.18 8.29
CA ASN A 96 2.39 5.09 6.96
C ASN A 96 0.87 5.27 7.00
N ILE A 97 0.18 4.61 7.94
CA ILE A 97 -1.27 4.71 8.10
C ILE A 97 -1.68 6.14 8.51
N MET A 98 -1.02 6.69 9.53
CA MET A 98 -1.33 8.04 10.03
C MET A 98 -1.13 9.11 8.96
N ALA A 99 -0.01 9.06 8.23
CA ALA A 99 0.28 10.03 7.17
C ALA A 99 -0.78 10.00 6.06
N ASN A 100 -1.18 8.80 5.61
CA ASN A 100 -2.18 8.67 4.55
C ASN A 100 -3.58 9.10 5.02
N ARG A 101 -3.99 8.77 6.26
CA ARG A 101 -5.26 9.25 6.83
C ARG A 101 -5.31 10.78 6.93
N LYS A 102 -4.25 11.39 7.49
CA LYS A 102 -4.15 12.85 7.62
C LYS A 102 -4.18 13.54 6.25
N PHE A 103 -3.48 12.98 5.26
CA PHE A 103 -3.48 13.54 3.91
C PHE A 103 -4.84 13.39 3.22
N ALA A 104 -5.48 12.23 3.32
CA ALA A 104 -6.81 11.99 2.75
C ALA A 104 -7.86 12.95 3.31
N ALA A 105 -7.76 13.30 4.60
CA ALA A 105 -8.64 14.30 5.22
C ALA A 105 -8.35 15.74 4.75
N ALA A 106 -7.11 16.02 4.32
CA ALA A 106 -6.69 17.37 3.93
C ALA A 106 -6.91 17.70 2.44
N ARG A 107 -6.84 16.71 1.55
CA ARG A 107 -6.94 16.89 0.07
C ARG A 107 -7.58 15.70 -0.62
N PRO A 108 -8.47 15.94 -1.60
CA PRO A 108 -9.16 14.89 -2.35
C PRO A 108 -8.34 14.37 -3.55
N TYR A 109 -7.02 14.27 -3.42
CA TYR A 109 -6.19 13.73 -4.49
C TYR A 109 -6.09 12.21 -4.40
N PRO A 110 -6.05 11.51 -5.55
CA PRO A 110 -5.79 10.08 -5.59
C PRO A 110 -4.49 9.71 -4.84
N ILE A 111 -4.57 8.68 -4.01
CA ILE A 111 -3.46 8.23 -3.18
C ILE A 111 -2.89 6.92 -3.70
N HIS A 112 -1.57 6.89 -3.84
CA HIS A 112 -0.83 5.69 -4.18
C HIS A 112 -0.21 5.09 -2.91
N LEU A 113 -0.87 4.09 -2.36
CA LEU A 113 -0.45 3.38 -1.15
C LEU A 113 0.74 2.45 -1.37
N GLY A 114 1.46 2.20 -0.31
CA GLY A 114 2.51 1.19 -0.22
C GLY A 114 3.32 1.36 1.05
N VAL A 115 3.87 0.27 1.55
CA VAL A 115 4.91 0.29 2.59
C VAL A 115 6.25 0.22 1.88
N THR A 116 7.19 1.12 2.20
CA THR A 116 8.54 1.09 1.60
C THR A 116 9.46 0.21 2.43
N GLU A 117 10.42 -0.46 1.76
CA GLU A 117 11.40 -1.31 2.45
C GLU A 117 10.75 -2.37 3.34
N SER A 118 9.71 -3.03 2.84
CA SER A 118 8.91 -3.95 3.66
C SER A 118 9.69 -5.19 4.11
N GLY A 119 10.81 -5.52 3.46
CA GLY A 119 11.65 -6.66 3.80
C GLY A 119 11.41 -7.90 2.95
N PRO A 120 11.85 -9.11 3.40
CA PRO A 120 11.69 -10.36 2.69
C PRO A 120 10.23 -10.69 2.39
N VAL A 121 9.99 -11.61 1.44
CA VAL A 121 8.66 -11.94 0.92
C VAL A 121 7.64 -12.18 2.02
N GLU A 122 7.92 -13.04 2.98
CA GLU A 122 6.98 -13.39 4.05
C GLU A 122 6.66 -12.18 4.94
N ALA A 123 7.65 -11.63 5.62
CA ALA A 123 7.46 -10.50 6.53
C ALA A 123 6.98 -9.23 5.82
N GLY A 124 7.48 -8.99 4.61
CA GLY A 124 7.09 -7.86 3.79
C GLY A 124 5.65 -7.94 3.29
N SER A 125 5.17 -9.14 2.98
CA SER A 125 3.77 -9.38 2.60
C SER A 125 2.83 -9.06 3.76
N ILE A 126 3.17 -9.50 4.98
CA ILE A 126 2.39 -9.23 6.19
C ILE A 126 2.33 -7.72 6.46
N ARG A 127 3.48 -7.03 6.46
CA ARG A 127 3.55 -5.57 6.66
C ARG A 127 2.74 -4.81 5.62
N SER A 128 2.86 -5.20 4.36
CA SER A 128 2.12 -4.62 3.25
C SER A 128 0.62 -4.85 3.38
N ALA A 129 0.21 -6.07 3.74
CA ALA A 129 -1.20 -6.41 3.94
C ALA A 129 -1.82 -5.63 5.09
N VAL A 130 -1.12 -5.50 6.22
CA VAL A 130 -1.60 -4.71 7.36
C VAL A 130 -1.66 -3.22 7.00
N GLY A 131 -0.56 -2.65 6.50
CA GLY A 131 -0.47 -1.21 6.24
C GLY A 131 -1.43 -0.71 5.17
N MET A 132 -1.55 -1.45 4.06
CA MET A 132 -2.49 -1.09 2.99
C MET A 132 -3.91 -1.58 3.29
N GLY A 133 -4.07 -2.73 3.95
CA GLY A 133 -5.37 -3.31 4.24
C GLY A 133 -6.24 -2.42 5.13
N ILE A 134 -5.65 -1.81 6.16
CA ILE A 134 -6.34 -0.86 7.04
C ILE A 134 -6.84 0.34 6.22
N LEU A 135 -5.98 0.97 5.43
CA LEU A 135 -6.34 2.14 4.63
C LEU A 135 -7.39 1.82 3.56
N LEU A 136 -7.22 0.72 2.85
CA LEU A 136 -8.16 0.28 1.82
C LEU A 136 -9.54 -0.05 2.41
N SER A 137 -9.61 -0.62 3.61
CA SER A 137 -10.89 -0.89 4.29
C SER A 137 -11.61 0.39 4.73
N GLU A 138 -10.89 1.49 4.86
CA GLU A 138 -11.41 2.83 5.14
C GLU A 138 -11.76 3.63 3.86
N GLY A 139 -11.59 3.02 2.69
CA GLY A 139 -11.80 3.68 1.40
C GLY A 139 -10.67 4.62 0.99
N ILE A 140 -9.50 4.52 1.64
CA ILE A 140 -8.33 5.34 1.33
C ILE A 140 -7.39 4.55 0.41
N GLY A 141 -7.11 5.08 -0.78
CA GLY A 141 -6.16 4.53 -1.74
C GLY A 141 -6.78 4.15 -3.08
N ASP A 142 -6.10 4.56 -4.16
CA ASP A 142 -6.54 4.38 -5.55
C ASP A 142 -5.58 3.51 -6.36
N THR A 143 -4.36 3.42 -5.90
CA THR A 143 -3.30 2.58 -6.49
C THR A 143 -2.50 1.97 -5.35
N ILE A 144 -2.05 0.74 -5.50
CA ILE A 144 -1.19 0.08 -4.51
C ILE A 144 0.15 -0.34 -5.14
N ARG A 145 1.19 -0.39 -4.32
CA ARG A 145 2.47 -1.01 -4.65
C ARG A 145 2.99 -1.78 -3.45
N VAL A 146 3.20 -3.06 -3.64
CA VAL A 146 3.98 -3.90 -2.72
C VAL A 146 5.47 -3.73 -3.04
N SER A 147 6.34 -3.72 -2.04
CA SER A 147 7.79 -3.57 -2.19
C SER A 147 8.51 -4.62 -1.34
N LEU A 148 8.98 -5.66 -1.98
CA LEU A 148 9.62 -6.80 -1.34
C LEU A 148 11.09 -6.92 -1.73
N ALA A 149 11.91 -7.40 -0.81
CA ALA A 149 13.29 -7.83 -1.11
C ALA A 149 13.24 -9.23 -1.74
N THR A 150 12.99 -9.27 -3.05
CA THR A 150 12.88 -10.51 -3.84
C THR A 150 13.58 -10.36 -5.18
N SER A 151 14.10 -11.47 -5.70
CA SER A 151 14.62 -11.55 -7.06
C SER A 151 13.52 -11.73 -8.12
N ASP A 152 12.31 -12.14 -7.72
CA ASP A 152 11.16 -12.30 -8.61
C ASP A 152 10.13 -11.20 -8.39
N PRO A 153 10.06 -10.17 -9.25
CA PRO A 153 9.09 -9.08 -9.10
C PRO A 153 7.63 -9.52 -9.24
N ARG A 154 7.36 -10.74 -9.73
CA ARG A 154 6.00 -11.29 -9.81
C ARG A 154 5.41 -11.55 -8.41
N GLU A 155 6.26 -11.79 -7.41
CA GLU A 155 5.84 -11.95 -6.01
C GLU A 155 5.15 -10.67 -5.49
N GLU A 156 5.66 -9.49 -5.82
CA GLU A 156 5.02 -8.22 -5.43
C GLU A 156 3.61 -8.09 -6.03
N ILE A 157 3.44 -8.51 -7.29
CA ILE A 157 2.15 -8.49 -7.98
C ILE A 157 1.20 -9.51 -7.37
N ARG A 158 1.67 -10.73 -7.06
CA ARG A 158 0.87 -11.78 -6.42
C ARG A 158 0.34 -11.32 -5.07
N VAL A 159 1.20 -10.76 -4.24
CA VAL A 159 0.82 -10.24 -2.92
C VAL A 159 -0.17 -9.08 -3.04
N ALA A 160 0.03 -8.17 -3.99
CA ALA A 160 -0.90 -7.06 -4.23
C ALA A 160 -2.30 -7.56 -4.61
N HIS A 161 -2.39 -8.56 -5.50
CA HIS A 161 -3.67 -9.18 -5.86
C HIS A 161 -4.34 -9.88 -4.68
N GLU A 162 -3.58 -10.61 -3.85
CA GLU A 162 -4.14 -11.27 -2.67
C GLU A 162 -4.68 -10.28 -1.63
N ILE A 163 -4.01 -9.13 -1.43
CA ILE A 163 -4.52 -8.06 -0.57
C ILE A 163 -5.88 -7.55 -1.09
N LEU A 164 -5.98 -7.22 -2.38
CA LEU A 164 -7.21 -6.70 -2.96
C LEU A 164 -8.33 -7.74 -2.97
N LYS A 165 -8.00 -9.00 -3.22
CA LYS A 165 -8.93 -10.13 -3.19
C LYS A 165 -9.46 -10.40 -1.78
N THR A 166 -8.59 -10.39 -0.78
CA THR A 166 -8.94 -10.59 0.64
C THR A 166 -9.94 -9.54 1.12
N LEU A 167 -9.80 -8.30 0.66
CA LEU A 167 -10.71 -7.20 0.97
C LEU A 167 -11.94 -7.13 0.04
N ALA A 168 -12.09 -8.08 -0.88
CA ALA A 168 -13.15 -8.10 -1.89
C ALA A 168 -13.22 -6.83 -2.77
N ILE A 169 -12.15 -6.05 -2.85
CA ILE A 169 -12.04 -4.86 -3.70
C ILE A 169 -11.88 -5.28 -5.16
N ARG A 170 -11.08 -6.34 -5.39
CA ARG A 170 -10.83 -6.90 -6.72
C ARG A 170 -10.78 -8.41 -6.63
N ASN A 171 -11.75 -9.07 -7.23
CA ASN A 171 -11.86 -10.52 -7.19
C ASN A 171 -11.91 -11.08 -8.62
N GLU A 172 -10.76 -11.42 -9.17
CA GLU A 172 -10.62 -11.95 -10.54
C GLU A 172 -10.21 -13.43 -10.56
N SER A 173 -10.08 -14.07 -9.39
CA SER A 173 -9.62 -15.46 -9.27
C SER A 173 -10.33 -16.20 -8.15
N ALA A 174 -10.23 -17.53 -8.18
CA ALA A 174 -10.78 -18.36 -7.12
C ALA A 174 -10.05 -18.16 -5.79
N THR A 175 -10.79 -18.26 -4.69
CA THR A 175 -10.27 -18.20 -3.31
C THR A 175 -10.38 -19.59 -2.69
N LEU A 176 -9.26 -20.11 -2.22
CA LEU A 176 -9.23 -21.37 -1.46
C LEU A 176 -9.44 -21.08 0.03
N VAL A 177 -10.40 -21.78 0.62
CA VAL A 177 -10.60 -21.83 2.07
C VAL A 177 -10.30 -23.24 2.53
N ALA A 178 -9.28 -23.41 3.35
CA ALA A 178 -8.90 -24.71 3.88
C ALA A 178 -9.19 -24.79 5.38
N CYS A 179 -9.73 -25.91 5.80
CA CYS A 179 -9.96 -26.21 7.20
C CYS A 179 -8.61 -26.51 7.88
N PRO A 180 -8.29 -25.93 9.04
CA PRO A 180 -7.12 -26.32 9.80
C PRO A 180 -7.31 -27.73 10.40
N THR A 181 -6.21 -28.39 10.72
CA THR A 181 -6.24 -29.68 11.42
C THR A 181 -6.90 -29.54 12.80
N CYS A 182 -7.82 -30.41 13.12
CA CYS A 182 -8.49 -30.46 14.41
C CYS A 182 -8.80 -31.93 14.79
N GLY A 183 -9.31 -32.16 16.01
CA GLY A 183 -9.64 -33.51 16.51
C GLY A 183 -10.73 -34.26 15.73
N ARG A 184 -11.33 -33.64 14.71
CA ARG A 184 -12.31 -34.24 13.81
C ARG A 184 -11.74 -34.55 12.41
N LEU A 185 -10.43 -34.43 12.26
CA LEU A 185 -9.75 -34.69 11.01
C LEU A 185 -9.73 -36.21 10.72
N GLU A 186 -10.21 -36.61 9.57
CA GLU A 186 -10.24 -38.01 9.13
C GLU A 186 -9.25 -38.31 8.00
N ASN A 187 -8.70 -37.24 7.36
CA ASN A 187 -7.80 -37.36 6.23
C ASN A 187 -6.60 -36.43 6.39
N ASP A 188 -5.47 -36.78 5.78
CA ASP A 188 -4.32 -35.85 5.66
C ASP A 188 -4.69 -34.69 4.73
N MET A 189 -4.84 -33.53 5.33
CA MET A 189 -5.26 -32.31 4.64
C MET A 189 -4.13 -31.64 3.86
N GLY A 190 -2.88 -31.82 4.27
CA GLY A 190 -1.73 -31.13 3.66
C GLY A 190 -1.63 -31.37 2.16
N PRO A 191 -1.43 -32.61 1.71
CA PRO A 191 -1.34 -32.93 0.28
C PRO A 191 -2.60 -32.55 -0.52
N THR A 192 -3.79 -32.68 0.12
CA THR A 192 -5.05 -32.31 -0.52
C THR A 192 -5.15 -30.82 -0.75
N VAL A 193 -4.78 -29.99 0.25
CA VAL A 193 -4.78 -28.52 0.14
C VAL A 193 -3.80 -28.07 -0.93
N GLU A 194 -2.57 -28.60 -0.94
CA GLU A 194 -1.55 -28.27 -1.93
C GLU A 194 -1.99 -28.60 -3.36
N ALA A 195 -2.58 -29.77 -3.57
CA ALA A 195 -3.09 -30.18 -4.89
C ALA A 195 -4.24 -29.30 -5.37
N VAL A 196 -5.17 -28.96 -4.47
CA VAL A 196 -6.30 -28.07 -4.78
C VAL A 196 -5.81 -26.64 -5.00
N GLU A 197 -4.87 -26.13 -4.20
CA GLU A 197 -4.28 -24.80 -4.37
C GLU A 197 -3.63 -24.65 -5.75
N ALA A 198 -2.82 -25.62 -6.16
CA ALA A 198 -2.18 -25.63 -7.48
C ALA A 198 -3.20 -25.61 -8.64
N HIS A 199 -4.37 -26.20 -8.44
CA HIS A 199 -5.46 -26.19 -9.43
C HIS A 199 -6.22 -24.87 -9.41
N VAL A 200 -6.59 -24.40 -8.22
CA VAL A 200 -7.36 -23.16 -7.98
C VAL A 200 -6.58 -21.92 -8.46
N ALA A 201 -5.25 -21.91 -8.34
CA ALA A 201 -4.39 -20.83 -8.84
C ALA A 201 -4.55 -20.56 -10.35
N ARG A 202 -5.04 -21.56 -11.12
CA ARG A 202 -5.28 -21.44 -12.57
C ARG A 202 -6.69 -20.94 -12.90
N VAL A 203 -7.60 -20.95 -11.94
CA VAL A 203 -9.00 -20.58 -12.13
C VAL A 203 -9.15 -19.06 -12.04
N LYS A 204 -9.44 -18.45 -13.18
CA LYS A 204 -9.64 -16.99 -13.31
C LYS A 204 -11.13 -16.61 -13.26
N ILE A 205 -11.87 -17.23 -12.36
CA ILE A 205 -13.28 -16.93 -12.12
C ILE A 205 -13.45 -16.68 -10.63
N PRO A 206 -14.14 -15.60 -10.23
CA PRO A 206 -14.41 -15.32 -8.82
C PRO A 206 -15.30 -16.40 -8.24
N THR A 207 -14.71 -17.33 -7.50
CA THR A 207 -15.41 -18.41 -6.81
C THR A 207 -14.70 -18.74 -5.50
N ARG A 208 -15.41 -19.42 -4.60
CA ARG A 208 -14.81 -19.93 -3.36
C ARG A 208 -14.77 -21.44 -3.41
N VAL A 209 -13.60 -22.02 -3.24
CA VAL A 209 -13.36 -23.45 -3.13
C VAL A 209 -13.03 -23.77 -1.68
N ALA A 210 -13.77 -24.67 -1.05
CA ALA A 210 -13.53 -25.05 0.34
C ALA A 210 -13.03 -26.50 0.42
N VAL A 211 -11.89 -26.70 1.08
CA VAL A 211 -11.37 -28.03 1.42
C VAL A 211 -11.59 -28.27 2.90
N ARG A 212 -12.32 -29.32 3.24
CA ARG A 212 -12.68 -29.68 4.62
C ARG A 212 -12.21 -31.08 4.96
N GLY A 213 -11.61 -31.26 6.12
CA GLY A 213 -11.05 -32.52 6.57
C GLY A 213 -11.99 -33.40 7.40
N ALA A 214 -13.20 -32.95 7.75
CA ALA A 214 -14.18 -33.71 8.48
C ALA A 214 -15.33 -34.10 7.56
N VAL A 215 -15.77 -35.40 7.63
CA VAL A 215 -17.01 -35.86 7.01
C VAL A 215 -18.18 -35.21 7.73
N GLY A 216 -18.96 -34.47 7.06
CA GLY A 216 -20.17 -34.04 7.66
C GLY A 216 -20.81 -32.79 7.13
N LYS A 217 -22.10 -32.86 7.19
CA LYS A 217 -23.11 -31.82 7.00
C LYS A 217 -22.75 -30.76 5.95
N GLY A 218 -23.45 -30.87 4.84
CA GLY A 218 -23.32 -30.05 3.64
C GLY A 218 -23.06 -28.55 3.81
N PRO A 219 -22.94 -27.83 2.72
CA PRO A 219 -22.48 -26.43 2.77
C PRO A 219 -23.37 -25.60 3.68
N ARG A 220 -22.82 -25.12 4.79
CA ARG A 220 -23.43 -23.97 5.46
C ARG A 220 -23.17 -22.78 4.55
N THR A 221 -24.18 -22.36 3.83
CA THR A 221 -24.22 -21.04 3.22
C THR A 221 -24.16 -20.02 4.34
N THR A 222 -22.99 -19.49 4.62
CA THR A 222 -22.89 -18.22 5.35
C THR A 222 -23.16 -17.15 4.33
N GLY A 223 -24.27 -16.45 4.49
CA GLY A 223 -24.62 -15.26 3.75
C GLY A 223 -23.60 -14.14 3.93
#